data_817e7fe55865efad1a251ff8a61be813
#
_entry.id   817e7fe55865efad1a251ff8a61be813
#
_cell.length_a   1.000
_cell.length_b   1.000
_cell.length_c   1.000
_cell.angle_alpha   90.00
_cell.angle_beta   90.00
_cell.angle_gamma   90.00
#
_symmetry.space_group_name_H-M   'P 1'
#
loop_
_entity.id
_entity.type
_entity.pdbx_description
1 polymer ?
#
loop_
_entity_poly.entity_id
_entity_poly.type
_entity_poly.pdbx_seq_one_letter_code
_entity_poly.pdbx_strand_id
1 'polypeptide(L)'
;MYVELKNINKRFGDCQASKDVSFEIEKGKLIGLLGPSGSGKTTILRMIAGLEKQDSGDIYINGKLVNELTPSQRGVGFVFQNYALFPYMTVYDNIAYGLRVEGKDKAYIKERVTELLELVSLSGLEKRYPDQLSGGQRQRIALARALAPKPELLLLDEPFAAIDAKVRQELRTWLRRTIDKIGITSIFVTHDQDEAIEVADEIVITNEGRVEQVGDPVDIYLHPKTSFTAKFIGKSSVITDYGKLKGFNDEGEGTEAVIRPEFVELLTNDSPKGNDPSYEDAMVEQSIFRGDSFEVILDIDGLKIKANSPLVNGPLKSGDRVKAFINMIYIIRGEETYQVKNSSLDDSNTYFI
;
A
#
# COMPACT_ATOMS: atom_id res chain seq x y z
N MET A 1 -19.12 2.74 -12.44
CA MET A 1 -18.24 2.90 -11.26
C MET A 1 -19.09 2.91 -10.00
N TYR A 2 -18.50 2.49 -8.84
CA TYR A 2 -19.25 2.40 -7.59
C TYR A 2 -18.96 3.59 -6.65
N VAL A 3 -17.69 4.00 -6.53
CA VAL A 3 -17.30 5.25 -5.89
C VAL A 3 -16.57 6.10 -6.91
N GLU A 4 -16.94 7.38 -7.01
CA GLU A 4 -16.28 8.33 -7.91
C GLU A 4 -15.98 9.63 -7.15
N LEU A 5 -14.75 10.10 -7.25
CA LEU A 5 -14.33 11.42 -6.79
C LEU A 5 -14.00 12.26 -8.03
N LYS A 6 -14.55 13.49 -8.10
CA LYS A 6 -14.34 14.40 -9.22
C LYS A 6 -13.84 15.75 -8.72
N ASN A 7 -12.58 16.07 -9.04
CA ASN A 7 -11.92 17.35 -8.74
C ASN A 7 -12.07 17.77 -7.27
N ILE A 8 -11.85 16.81 -6.34
CA ILE A 8 -11.99 17.06 -4.91
C ILE A 8 -10.85 17.95 -4.42
N ASN A 9 -11.23 19.05 -3.80
CA ASN A 9 -10.31 19.97 -3.15
C ASN A 9 -10.65 20.12 -1.67
N LYS A 10 -9.60 20.18 -0.83
CA LYS A 10 -9.72 20.43 0.60
C LYS A 10 -8.51 21.15 1.14
N ARG A 11 -8.75 22.19 1.92
CA ARG A 11 -7.73 22.99 2.57
C ARG A 11 -8.01 23.15 4.05
N PHE A 12 -6.97 23.11 4.87
CA PHE A 12 -7.01 23.41 6.30
C PHE A 12 -6.03 24.55 6.58
N GLY A 13 -6.53 25.78 6.73
CA GLY A 13 -5.68 26.97 6.83
C GLY A 13 -4.75 27.06 5.62
N ASP A 14 -3.44 27.01 5.84
CA ASP A 14 -2.44 27.06 4.75
C ASP A 14 -2.11 25.70 4.14
N CYS A 15 -2.58 24.61 4.73
CA CYS A 15 -2.31 23.26 4.26
C CYS A 15 -3.32 22.80 3.21
N GLN A 16 -2.88 22.49 2.00
CA GLN A 16 -3.69 21.88 0.94
C GLN A 16 -3.70 20.36 1.15
N ALA A 17 -4.75 19.82 1.74
CA ALA A 17 -4.87 18.39 2.05
C ALA A 17 -5.33 17.55 0.85
N SER A 18 -6.09 18.13 -0.09
CA SER A 18 -6.46 17.50 -1.36
C SER A 18 -6.52 18.56 -2.45
N LYS A 19 -5.94 18.27 -3.63
CA LYS A 19 -5.83 19.17 -4.77
C LYS A 19 -6.22 18.43 -6.04
N ASP A 20 -7.39 18.75 -6.58
CA ASP A 20 -7.97 18.19 -7.82
C ASP A 20 -7.98 16.65 -7.82
N VAL A 21 -8.26 16.03 -6.65
CA VAL A 21 -8.27 14.58 -6.50
C VAL A 21 -9.44 14.00 -7.26
N SER A 22 -9.12 13.12 -8.23
CA SER A 22 -10.10 12.40 -9.05
C SER A 22 -9.67 10.96 -9.22
N PHE A 23 -10.55 10.02 -8.88
CA PHE A 23 -10.39 8.59 -9.16
C PHE A 23 -11.72 7.87 -9.02
N GLU A 24 -11.76 6.65 -9.53
CA GLU A 24 -12.95 5.82 -9.58
C GLU A 24 -12.66 4.44 -9.01
N ILE A 25 -13.66 3.82 -8.40
CA ILE A 25 -13.58 2.49 -7.78
C ILE A 25 -14.72 1.62 -8.30
N GLU A 26 -14.39 0.41 -8.72
CA GLU A 26 -15.35 -0.60 -9.10
C GLU A 26 -16.00 -1.27 -7.88
N LYS A 27 -17.22 -1.81 -8.08
CA LYS A 27 -17.93 -2.53 -7.02
C LYS A 27 -17.21 -3.82 -6.63
N GLY A 28 -17.11 -4.07 -5.34
CA GLY A 28 -16.51 -5.29 -4.78
C GLY A 28 -14.99 -5.28 -4.69
N LYS A 29 -14.33 -4.22 -5.14
CA LYS A 29 -12.87 -4.07 -5.04
C LYS A 29 -12.43 -3.62 -3.64
N LEU A 30 -11.23 -4.04 -3.25
CA LEU A 30 -10.51 -3.56 -2.08
C LEU A 30 -9.39 -2.62 -2.53
N ILE A 31 -9.52 -1.34 -2.22
CA ILE A 31 -8.62 -0.28 -2.66
C ILE A 31 -7.70 0.16 -1.54
N GLY A 32 -6.39 0.24 -1.81
CA GLY A 32 -5.39 0.83 -0.92
C GLY A 32 -5.12 2.29 -1.27
N LEU A 33 -5.40 3.23 -0.36
CA LEU A 33 -4.90 4.59 -0.45
C LEU A 33 -3.49 4.63 0.15
N LEU A 34 -2.47 4.72 -0.68
CA LEU A 34 -1.06 4.65 -0.30
C LEU A 34 -0.35 5.98 -0.52
N GLY A 35 0.57 6.35 0.37
CA GLY A 35 1.40 7.55 0.23
C GLY A 35 2.08 7.93 1.55
N PRO A 36 3.00 8.91 1.54
CA PRO A 36 3.68 9.37 2.76
C PRO A 36 2.71 10.01 3.76
N SER A 37 3.17 10.16 4.99
CA SER A 37 2.41 10.90 6.01
C SER A 37 2.14 12.33 5.54
N GLY A 38 0.91 12.81 5.74
CA GLY A 38 0.51 14.15 5.28
C GLY A 38 0.08 14.25 3.81
N SER A 39 0.07 13.15 3.03
CA SER A 39 -0.37 13.19 1.61
C SER A 39 -1.89 13.31 1.40
N GLY A 40 -2.70 13.44 2.48
CA GLY A 40 -4.14 13.67 2.38
C GLY A 40 -5.03 12.43 2.45
N LYS A 41 -4.49 11.22 2.55
CA LYS A 41 -5.23 9.93 2.52
C LYS A 41 -6.41 9.85 3.51
N THR A 42 -6.13 10.08 4.80
CA THR A 42 -7.17 10.08 5.85
C THR A 42 -8.23 11.16 5.59
N THR A 43 -7.83 12.32 5.06
CA THR A 43 -8.77 13.39 4.67
C THR A 43 -9.69 12.92 3.54
N ILE A 44 -9.14 12.29 2.50
CA ILE A 44 -9.92 11.71 1.40
C ILE A 44 -10.91 10.67 1.95
N LEU A 45 -10.43 9.75 2.79
CA LEU A 45 -11.28 8.72 3.39
C LEU A 45 -12.43 9.33 4.22
N ARG A 46 -12.14 10.37 5.01
CA ARG A 46 -13.14 11.08 5.82
C ARG A 46 -14.13 11.87 4.97
N MET A 47 -13.70 12.44 3.85
CA MET A 47 -14.60 13.10 2.89
C MET A 47 -15.57 12.11 2.24
N ILE A 48 -15.10 10.91 1.86
CA ILE A 48 -15.97 9.83 1.35
C ILE A 48 -16.99 9.42 2.43
N ALA A 49 -16.55 9.30 3.69
CA ALA A 49 -17.42 8.96 4.82
C ALA A 49 -18.44 10.07 5.17
N GLY A 50 -18.23 11.32 4.74
CA GLY A 50 -19.01 12.47 5.16
C GLY A 50 -18.66 12.98 6.56
N LEU A 51 -17.52 12.54 7.11
CA LEU A 51 -16.95 13.02 8.38
C LEU A 51 -16.19 14.34 8.22
N GLU A 52 -15.79 14.65 7.00
CA GLU A 52 -15.18 15.92 6.59
C GLU A 52 -15.87 16.39 5.31
N LYS A 53 -16.08 17.72 5.17
CA LYS A 53 -16.67 18.29 3.96
C LYS A 53 -15.55 18.79 3.04
N GLN A 54 -15.60 18.42 1.76
CA GLN A 54 -14.75 18.99 0.72
C GLN A 54 -15.07 20.47 0.49
N ASP A 55 -14.08 21.24 0.05
CA ASP A 55 -14.28 22.66 -0.29
C ASP A 55 -14.87 22.83 -1.70
N SER A 56 -14.51 21.90 -2.64
CA SER A 56 -15.10 21.80 -3.97
C SER A 56 -14.97 20.39 -4.52
N GLY A 57 -15.67 20.09 -5.62
CA GLY A 57 -15.72 18.80 -6.27
C GLY A 57 -16.88 17.94 -5.79
N ASP A 58 -17.04 16.77 -6.42
CA ASP A 58 -18.20 15.91 -6.23
C ASP A 58 -17.79 14.48 -5.84
N ILE A 59 -18.50 13.90 -4.88
CA ILE A 59 -18.36 12.51 -4.44
C ILE A 59 -19.64 11.77 -4.78
N TYR A 60 -19.50 10.67 -5.52
CA TYR A 60 -20.61 9.78 -5.85
C TYR A 60 -20.38 8.40 -5.19
N ILE A 61 -21.44 7.83 -4.63
CA ILE A 61 -21.48 6.45 -4.15
C ILE A 61 -22.67 5.77 -4.82
N ASN A 62 -22.42 4.67 -5.51
CA ASN A 62 -23.44 3.92 -6.28
C ASN A 62 -24.24 4.83 -7.23
N GLY A 63 -23.53 5.72 -7.95
CA GLY A 63 -24.11 6.71 -8.89
C GLY A 63 -24.87 7.87 -8.24
N LYS A 64 -24.95 7.93 -6.90
CA LYS A 64 -25.66 8.98 -6.16
C LYS A 64 -24.67 10.02 -5.65
N LEU A 65 -24.90 11.30 -5.94
CA LEU A 65 -24.16 12.41 -5.34
C LEU A 65 -24.40 12.46 -3.81
N VAL A 66 -23.31 12.44 -3.01
CA VAL A 66 -23.41 12.34 -1.55
C VAL A 66 -22.87 13.56 -0.80
N ASN A 67 -22.52 14.65 -1.50
CA ASN A 67 -21.89 15.83 -0.91
C ASN A 67 -22.61 16.38 0.33
N GLU A 68 -23.93 16.46 0.28
CA GLU A 68 -24.75 17.03 1.35
C GLU A 68 -25.34 15.96 2.30
N LEU A 69 -25.05 14.67 2.06
CA LEU A 69 -25.53 13.59 2.93
C LEU A 69 -24.66 13.49 4.17
N THR A 70 -25.32 13.31 5.33
CA THR A 70 -24.63 12.98 6.58
C THR A 70 -24.00 11.60 6.53
N PRO A 71 -22.98 11.29 7.38
CA PRO A 71 -22.34 9.96 7.40
C PRO A 71 -23.35 8.80 7.51
N SER A 72 -24.37 8.94 8.36
CA SER A 72 -25.41 7.90 8.54
C SER A 72 -26.29 7.68 7.30
N GLN A 73 -26.39 8.66 6.41
CA GLN A 73 -27.17 8.56 5.17
C GLN A 73 -26.37 8.01 3.98
N ARG A 74 -25.04 7.91 4.11
CA ARG A 74 -24.16 7.43 3.02
C ARG A 74 -24.07 5.92 2.93
N GLY A 75 -24.59 5.17 3.92
CA GLY A 75 -24.53 3.71 3.94
C GLY A 75 -23.13 3.15 4.08
N VAL A 76 -22.23 3.88 4.76
CA VAL A 76 -20.81 3.49 4.92
C VAL A 76 -20.54 2.93 6.31
N GLY A 77 -19.71 1.88 6.38
CA GLY A 77 -19.08 1.40 7.62
C GLY A 77 -17.70 2.03 7.75
N PHE A 78 -17.35 2.52 8.93
CA PHE A 78 -16.05 3.16 9.17
C PHE A 78 -15.31 2.51 10.35
N VAL A 79 -14.04 2.16 10.13
CA VAL A 79 -13.11 1.68 11.16
C VAL A 79 -12.02 2.73 11.35
N PHE A 80 -11.94 3.30 12.56
CA PHE A 80 -10.95 4.32 12.91
C PHE A 80 -9.60 3.69 13.27
N GLN A 81 -8.52 4.41 13.08
CA GLN A 81 -7.15 4.01 13.38
C GLN A 81 -6.95 3.50 14.84
N ASN A 82 -7.61 4.13 15.80
CA ASN A 82 -7.60 3.73 17.21
C ASN A 82 -8.74 2.77 17.58
N TYR A 83 -9.41 2.19 16.57
CA TYR A 83 -10.57 1.31 16.67
C TYR A 83 -11.84 1.97 17.23
N ALA A 84 -11.71 3.04 18.03
CA ALA A 84 -12.78 3.80 18.66
C ALA A 84 -13.87 2.94 19.31
N LEU A 85 -13.49 1.81 19.93
CA LEU A 85 -14.44 0.98 20.69
C LEU A 85 -14.90 1.74 21.94
N PHE A 86 -16.17 1.57 22.28
CA PHE A 86 -16.74 2.14 23.49
C PHE A 86 -16.18 1.38 24.72
N PRO A 87 -15.36 2.01 25.58
CA PRO A 87 -14.61 1.28 26.60
C PRO A 87 -15.48 0.70 27.72
N TYR A 88 -16.65 1.29 27.95
CA TYR A 88 -17.61 0.85 28.96
C TYR A 88 -18.72 -0.06 28.43
N MET A 89 -18.60 -0.51 27.19
CA MET A 89 -19.51 -1.46 26.57
C MET A 89 -18.81 -2.80 26.35
N THR A 90 -19.55 -3.88 26.54
CA THR A 90 -19.07 -5.20 26.18
C THR A 90 -18.81 -5.34 24.67
N VAL A 91 -18.15 -6.40 24.24
CA VAL A 91 -17.99 -6.75 22.82
C VAL A 91 -19.35 -6.85 22.14
N TYR A 92 -20.31 -7.54 22.77
CA TYR A 92 -21.69 -7.61 22.28
C TYR A 92 -22.30 -6.23 22.08
N ASP A 93 -22.22 -5.37 23.09
CA ASP A 93 -22.83 -4.05 23.05
C ASP A 93 -22.16 -3.11 22.04
N ASN A 94 -20.84 -3.21 21.85
CA ASN A 94 -20.12 -2.49 20.81
C ASN A 94 -20.67 -2.86 19.41
N ILE A 95 -20.82 -4.15 19.11
CA ILE A 95 -21.31 -4.60 17.79
C ILE A 95 -22.81 -4.24 17.65
N ALA A 96 -23.60 -4.44 18.69
CA ALA A 96 -25.03 -4.17 18.69
C ALA A 96 -25.40 -2.67 18.63
N TYR A 97 -24.45 -1.77 18.90
CA TYR A 97 -24.73 -0.35 19.09
C TYR A 97 -25.49 0.27 17.91
N GLY A 98 -24.94 0.15 16.69
CA GLY A 98 -25.55 0.71 15.47
C GLY A 98 -26.95 0.15 15.21
N LEU A 99 -27.14 -1.16 15.43
CA LEU A 99 -28.44 -1.82 15.25
C LEU A 99 -29.50 -1.35 16.24
N ARG A 100 -29.09 -1.03 17.47
CA ARG A 100 -29.99 -0.42 18.47
C ARG A 100 -30.39 1.01 18.07
N VAL A 101 -29.45 1.78 17.56
CA VAL A 101 -29.74 3.14 17.04
C VAL A 101 -30.72 3.08 15.87
N GLU A 102 -30.62 2.07 15.01
CA GLU A 102 -31.59 1.81 13.93
C GLU A 102 -32.92 1.23 14.40
N GLY A 103 -33.09 0.97 15.70
CA GLY A 103 -34.36 0.44 16.26
C GLY A 103 -34.64 -1.03 15.90
N LYS A 104 -33.62 -1.83 15.55
CA LYS A 104 -33.78 -3.26 15.29
C LYS A 104 -34.26 -4.01 16.54
N ASP A 105 -35.05 -5.06 16.35
CA ASP A 105 -35.52 -5.89 17.44
C ASP A 105 -34.40 -6.73 18.09
N LYS A 106 -34.64 -7.18 19.32
CA LYS A 106 -33.64 -7.92 20.12
C LYS A 106 -33.20 -9.25 19.48
N ALA A 107 -34.14 -9.94 18.79
CA ALA A 107 -33.86 -11.23 18.18
C ALA A 107 -32.92 -11.06 16.97
N TYR A 108 -33.20 -10.09 16.10
CA TYR A 108 -32.34 -9.72 14.99
C TYR A 108 -30.96 -9.30 15.46
N ILE A 109 -30.88 -8.42 16.48
CA ILE A 109 -29.58 -7.96 17.04
C ILE A 109 -28.76 -9.15 17.53
N LYS A 110 -29.39 -10.09 18.28
CA LYS A 110 -28.69 -11.27 18.81
C LYS A 110 -28.16 -12.14 17.68
N GLU A 111 -28.96 -12.44 16.69
CA GLU A 111 -28.57 -13.25 15.52
C GLU A 111 -27.41 -12.59 14.76
N ARG A 112 -27.54 -11.29 14.44
CA ARG A 112 -26.53 -10.55 13.69
C ARG A 112 -25.20 -10.41 14.44
N VAL A 113 -25.23 -10.18 15.74
CA VAL A 113 -24.01 -10.14 16.57
C VAL A 113 -23.33 -11.51 16.61
N THR A 114 -24.09 -12.60 16.73
CA THR A 114 -23.55 -13.96 16.71
C THR A 114 -22.88 -14.25 15.36
N GLU A 115 -23.56 -13.97 14.25
CA GLU A 115 -23.01 -14.11 12.88
C GLU A 115 -21.69 -13.35 12.71
N LEU A 116 -21.65 -12.10 13.18
CA LEU A 116 -20.45 -11.26 13.06
C LEU A 116 -19.29 -11.74 13.94
N LEU A 117 -19.57 -12.23 15.14
CA LEU A 117 -18.56 -12.83 16.00
C LEU A 117 -17.97 -14.12 15.41
N GLU A 118 -18.77 -14.93 14.76
CA GLU A 118 -18.31 -16.09 13.99
C GLU A 118 -17.45 -15.64 12.79
N LEU A 119 -17.91 -14.65 12.03
CA LEU A 119 -17.18 -14.11 10.88
C LEU A 119 -15.78 -13.61 11.25
N VAL A 120 -15.65 -12.91 12.39
CA VAL A 120 -14.36 -12.38 12.85
C VAL A 120 -13.59 -13.38 13.74
N SER A 121 -14.10 -14.63 13.93
CA SER A 121 -13.49 -15.70 14.73
C SER A 121 -13.27 -15.32 16.20
N LEU A 122 -14.26 -14.66 16.82
CA LEU A 122 -14.22 -14.19 18.20
C LEU A 122 -15.46 -14.63 19.02
N SER A 123 -16.11 -15.73 18.61
CA SER A 123 -17.19 -16.34 19.40
C SER A 123 -16.73 -16.66 20.83
N GLY A 124 -17.61 -16.46 21.80
CA GLY A 124 -17.32 -16.65 23.23
C GLY A 124 -16.71 -15.44 23.94
N LEU A 125 -16.45 -14.32 23.21
CA LEU A 125 -15.94 -13.10 23.79
C LEU A 125 -17.00 -12.02 24.03
N GLU A 126 -18.28 -12.34 23.87
CA GLU A 126 -19.42 -11.41 23.89
C GLU A 126 -19.46 -10.51 25.13
N LYS A 127 -19.08 -11.09 26.29
CA LYS A 127 -19.15 -10.43 27.60
C LYS A 127 -17.88 -9.67 27.98
N ARG A 128 -16.80 -9.79 27.18
CA ARG A 128 -15.54 -9.06 27.46
C ARG A 128 -15.68 -7.57 27.14
N TYR A 129 -14.82 -6.79 27.79
CA TYR A 129 -14.61 -5.36 27.55
C TYR A 129 -13.40 -5.13 26.67
N PRO A 130 -13.30 -3.95 25.98
CA PRO A 130 -12.17 -3.65 25.08
C PRO A 130 -10.77 -3.73 25.73
N ASP A 131 -10.64 -3.42 27.01
CA ASP A 131 -9.40 -3.50 27.79
C ASP A 131 -8.92 -4.96 28.01
N GLN A 132 -9.82 -5.93 27.92
CA GLN A 132 -9.55 -7.36 28.05
C GLN A 132 -9.16 -8.03 26.70
N LEU A 133 -9.02 -7.25 25.64
CA LEU A 133 -8.75 -7.73 24.28
C LEU A 133 -7.35 -7.35 23.82
N SER A 134 -6.73 -8.22 22.99
CA SER A 134 -5.52 -7.86 22.27
C SER A 134 -5.79 -6.80 21.20
N GLY A 135 -4.74 -6.14 20.66
CA GLY A 135 -4.88 -5.16 19.58
C GLY A 135 -5.62 -5.73 18.35
N GLY A 136 -5.24 -6.92 17.89
CA GLY A 136 -5.90 -7.58 16.77
C GLY A 136 -7.34 -7.99 17.06
N GLN A 137 -7.67 -8.37 18.31
CA GLN A 137 -9.05 -8.65 18.71
C GLN A 137 -9.88 -7.36 18.70
N ARG A 138 -9.35 -6.25 19.22
CA ARG A 138 -10.04 -4.94 19.17
C ARG A 138 -10.32 -4.52 17.74
N GLN A 139 -9.38 -4.69 16.83
CA GLN A 139 -9.57 -4.39 15.42
C GLN A 139 -10.69 -5.22 14.78
N ARG A 140 -10.69 -6.54 15.02
CA ARG A 140 -11.74 -7.44 14.51
C ARG A 140 -13.14 -7.07 15.05
N ILE A 141 -13.23 -6.65 16.31
CA ILE A 141 -14.51 -6.17 16.87
C ILE A 141 -14.92 -4.82 16.24
N ALA A 142 -13.98 -3.91 16.01
CA ALA A 142 -14.28 -2.65 15.31
C ALA A 142 -14.80 -2.90 13.88
N LEU A 143 -14.21 -3.86 13.16
CA LEU A 143 -14.70 -4.31 11.86
C LEU A 143 -16.11 -4.90 11.97
N ALA A 144 -16.36 -5.82 12.93
CA ALA A 144 -17.68 -6.41 13.16
C ALA A 144 -18.74 -5.32 13.47
N ARG A 145 -18.38 -4.33 14.29
CA ARG A 145 -19.25 -3.17 14.57
C ARG A 145 -19.56 -2.36 13.31
N ALA A 146 -18.57 -2.10 12.47
CA ALA A 146 -18.75 -1.36 11.22
C ALA A 146 -19.62 -2.12 10.21
N LEU A 147 -19.55 -3.47 10.21
CA LEU A 147 -20.35 -4.35 9.34
C LEU A 147 -21.76 -4.62 9.88
N ALA A 148 -22.04 -4.32 11.14
CA ALA A 148 -23.33 -4.67 11.76
C ALA A 148 -24.54 -4.10 11.01
N PRO A 149 -24.55 -2.82 10.58
CA PRO A 149 -25.65 -2.21 9.83
C PRO A 149 -25.76 -2.69 8.37
N LYS A 150 -24.91 -3.63 7.93
CA LYS A 150 -24.82 -4.07 6.52
C LYS A 150 -24.52 -2.92 5.57
N PRO A 151 -23.38 -2.20 5.76
CA PRO A 151 -23.02 -1.09 4.88
C PRO A 151 -22.77 -1.59 3.46
N GLU A 152 -22.88 -0.67 2.49
CA GLU A 152 -22.55 -0.93 1.09
C GLU A 152 -21.09 -0.64 0.76
N LEU A 153 -20.42 0.19 1.58
CA LEU A 153 -19.01 0.60 1.45
C LEU A 153 -18.32 0.52 2.82
N LEU A 154 -17.13 -0.06 2.87
CA LEU A 154 -16.32 -0.16 4.09
C LEU A 154 -15.08 0.71 3.97
N LEU A 155 -14.85 1.57 4.95
CA LEU A 155 -13.73 2.49 5.02
C LEU A 155 -12.89 2.18 6.26
N LEU A 156 -11.56 2.01 6.06
CA LEU A 156 -10.63 1.58 7.10
C LEU A 156 -9.45 2.57 7.18
N ASP A 157 -9.35 3.30 8.28
CA ASP A 157 -8.28 4.27 8.50
C ASP A 157 -7.12 3.60 9.23
N GLU A 158 -6.01 3.34 8.52
CA GLU A 158 -4.80 2.65 9.00
C GLU A 158 -5.09 1.36 9.81
N PRO A 159 -5.75 0.36 9.20
CA PRO A 159 -6.26 -0.80 9.95
C PRO A 159 -5.14 -1.67 10.56
N PHE A 160 -3.90 -1.54 10.13
CA PHE A 160 -2.79 -2.36 10.61
C PHE A 160 -1.81 -1.59 11.51
N ALA A 161 -2.10 -0.34 11.83
CA ALA A 161 -1.29 0.47 12.73
C ALA A 161 -1.33 -0.07 14.19
N ALA A 162 -0.29 0.21 14.96
CA ALA A 162 -0.18 -0.12 16.38
C ALA A 162 -0.30 -1.62 16.75
N ILE A 163 0.08 -2.52 15.82
CA ILE A 163 0.08 -3.97 16.00
C ILE A 163 1.51 -4.50 15.77
N ASP A 164 1.92 -5.50 16.54
CA ASP A 164 3.22 -6.15 16.34
C ASP A 164 3.33 -6.82 14.96
N ALA A 165 4.57 -6.96 14.44
CA ALA A 165 4.82 -7.38 13.06
C ALA A 165 4.23 -8.77 12.73
N LYS A 166 4.27 -9.74 13.66
CA LYS A 166 3.74 -11.08 13.43
C LYS A 166 2.22 -11.08 13.31
N VAL A 167 1.56 -10.41 14.24
CA VAL A 167 0.08 -10.29 14.25
C VAL A 167 -0.39 -9.45 13.07
N ARG A 168 0.40 -8.47 12.61
CA ARG A 168 0.09 -7.65 11.45
C ARG A 168 -0.03 -8.49 10.17
N GLN A 169 0.92 -9.40 9.91
CA GLN A 169 0.86 -10.32 8.76
C GLN A 169 -0.39 -11.21 8.78
N GLU A 170 -0.69 -11.79 9.94
CA GLU A 170 -1.90 -12.62 10.10
C GLU A 170 -3.18 -11.80 9.85
N LEU A 171 -3.21 -10.54 10.30
CA LEU A 171 -4.35 -9.64 10.11
C LEU A 171 -4.54 -9.18 8.67
N ARG A 172 -3.45 -8.93 7.90
CA ARG A 172 -3.55 -8.62 6.46
C ARG A 172 -4.25 -9.76 5.73
N THR A 173 -3.74 -10.99 5.89
CA THR A 173 -4.33 -12.19 5.27
C THR A 173 -5.78 -12.42 5.71
N TRP A 174 -6.08 -12.22 7.01
CA TRP A 174 -7.41 -12.37 7.55
C TRP A 174 -8.38 -11.31 7.00
N LEU A 175 -7.96 -10.03 6.95
CA LEU A 175 -8.79 -8.93 6.44
C LEU A 175 -9.12 -9.17 4.96
N ARG A 176 -8.12 -9.48 4.13
CA ARG A 176 -8.30 -9.80 2.71
C ARG A 176 -9.35 -10.90 2.54
N ARG A 177 -9.18 -12.05 3.19
CA ARG A 177 -10.13 -13.19 3.11
C ARG A 177 -11.52 -12.81 3.60
N THR A 178 -11.62 -11.97 4.63
CA THR A 178 -12.91 -11.57 5.20
C THR A 178 -13.66 -10.67 4.22
N ILE A 179 -12.99 -9.70 3.60
CA ILE A 179 -13.58 -8.81 2.60
C ILE A 179 -13.98 -9.58 1.34
N ASP A 180 -13.14 -10.47 0.84
CA ASP A 180 -13.46 -11.34 -0.30
C ASP A 180 -14.71 -12.20 -0.03
N LYS A 181 -14.82 -12.77 1.17
CA LYS A 181 -15.98 -13.58 1.57
C LYS A 181 -17.28 -12.78 1.61
N ILE A 182 -17.21 -11.51 2.03
CA ILE A 182 -18.39 -10.63 2.14
C ILE A 182 -18.72 -10.02 0.77
N GLY A 183 -17.72 -9.78 -0.10
CA GLY A 183 -17.88 -9.12 -1.40
C GLY A 183 -18.20 -7.63 -1.30
N ILE A 184 -17.84 -6.96 -0.20
CA ILE A 184 -18.09 -5.54 0.02
C ILE A 184 -16.99 -4.67 -0.59
N THR A 185 -17.37 -3.60 -1.28
CA THR A 185 -16.41 -2.58 -1.72
C THR A 185 -15.73 -1.96 -0.51
N SER A 186 -14.41 -1.88 -0.52
CA SER A 186 -13.66 -1.42 0.64
C SER A 186 -12.51 -0.49 0.25
N ILE A 187 -12.24 0.50 1.09
CA ILE A 187 -11.07 1.39 0.95
C ILE A 187 -10.32 1.38 2.27
N PHE A 188 -9.02 1.14 2.22
CA PHE A 188 -8.17 1.30 3.40
C PHE A 188 -7.03 2.28 3.15
N VAL A 189 -6.64 2.99 4.19
CA VAL A 189 -5.50 3.91 4.19
C VAL A 189 -4.29 3.21 4.79
N THR A 190 -3.15 3.36 4.16
CA THR A 190 -1.87 2.93 4.73
C THR A 190 -0.72 3.82 4.24
N HIS A 191 0.37 3.84 4.98
CA HIS A 191 1.67 4.39 4.55
C HIS A 191 2.70 3.29 4.30
N ASP A 192 2.33 2.03 4.55
CA ASP A 192 3.17 0.84 4.36
C ASP A 192 2.88 0.24 2.98
N GLN A 193 3.93 0.14 2.14
CA GLN A 193 3.84 -0.36 0.77
C GLN A 193 3.49 -1.85 0.74
N ASP A 194 4.07 -2.62 1.66
CA ASP A 194 3.82 -4.07 1.73
C ASP A 194 2.35 -4.35 2.04
N GLU A 195 1.74 -3.52 2.91
CA GLU A 195 0.30 -3.61 3.20
C GLU A 195 -0.55 -3.37 1.96
N ALA A 196 -0.24 -2.31 1.20
CA ALA A 196 -0.98 -1.99 0.00
C ALA A 196 -0.83 -3.08 -1.07
N ILE A 197 0.40 -3.54 -1.32
CA ILE A 197 0.72 -4.55 -2.34
C ILE A 197 0.09 -5.91 -2.01
N GLU A 198 0.13 -6.34 -0.74
CA GLU A 198 -0.41 -7.66 -0.34
C GLU A 198 -1.93 -7.71 -0.26
N VAL A 199 -2.59 -6.58 0.03
CA VAL A 199 -4.00 -6.59 0.43
C VAL A 199 -4.92 -6.01 -0.64
N ALA A 200 -4.48 -4.99 -1.41
CA ALA A 200 -5.34 -4.28 -2.34
C ALA A 200 -5.52 -5.01 -3.68
N ASP A 201 -6.68 -4.84 -4.31
CA ASP A 201 -6.90 -5.14 -5.72
C ASP A 201 -6.35 -4.04 -6.61
N GLU A 202 -6.46 -2.78 -6.14
CA GLU A 202 -5.93 -1.60 -6.79
C GLU A 202 -5.39 -0.63 -5.73
N ILE A 203 -4.36 0.11 -6.11
CA ILE A 203 -3.73 1.12 -5.25
C ILE A 203 -3.94 2.49 -5.87
N VAL A 204 -4.31 3.45 -5.05
CA VAL A 204 -4.30 4.89 -5.36
C VAL A 204 -3.11 5.49 -4.63
N ILE A 205 -2.07 5.86 -5.37
CA ILE A 205 -0.89 6.53 -4.80
C ILE A 205 -1.19 8.02 -4.68
N THR A 206 -0.97 8.55 -3.48
CA THR A 206 -1.17 9.98 -3.19
C THR A 206 0.11 10.64 -2.71
N ASN A 207 0.35 11.86 -3.18
CA ASN A 207 1.46 12.69 -2.75
C ASN A 207 1.02 14.17 -2.74
N GLU A 208 1.39 14.93 -1.71
CA GLU A 208 1.11 16.37 -1.59
C GLU A 208 -0.35 16.75 -1.93
N GLY A 209 -1.30 15.92 -1.48
CA GLY A 209 -2.72 16.12 -1.72
C GLY A 209 -3.21 15.78 -3.13
N ARG A 210 -2.39 15.20 -4.00
CA ARG A 210 -2.75 14.78 -5.37
C ARG A 210 -2.73 13.26 -5.51
N VAL A 211 -3.39 12.77 -6.55
CA VAL A 211 -3.25 11.39 -7.01
C VAL A 211 -2.13 11.33 -8.03
N GLU A 212 -1.12 10.51 -7.76
CA GLU A 212 0.03 10.29 -8.64
C GLU A 212 -0.26 9.19 -9.67
N GLN A 213 -0.81 8.08 -9.20
CA GLN A 213 -1.13 6.92 -10.05
C GLN A 213 -2.23 6.07 -9.43
N VAL A 214 -3.04 5.46 -10.27
CA VAL A 214 -4.02 4.42 -9.90
C VAL A 214 -3.77 3.20 -10.77
N GLY A 215 -3.81 2.01 -10.18
CA GLY A 215 -3.64 0.75 -10.90
C GLY A 215 -3.57 -0.45 -9.96
N ASP A 216 -3.44 -1.65 -10.52
CA ASP A 216 -3.14 -2.83 -9.74
C ASP A 216 -1.70 -2.78 -9.19
N PRO A 217 -1.40 -3.51 -8.09
CA PRO A 217 -0.08 -3.45 -7.44
C PRO A 217 1.09 -3.78 -8.37
N VAL A 218 0.92 -4.77 -9.26
CA VAL A 218 1.98 -5.21 -10.18
C VAL A 218 2.24 -4.16 -11.26
N ASP A 219 1.17 -3.59 -11.86
CA ASP A 219 1.30 -2.54 -12.85
C ASP A 219 1.98 -1.29 -12.29
N ILE A 220 1.56 -0.84 -11.08
CA ILE A 220 2.20 0.29 -10.39
C ILE A 220 3.68 0.04 -10.14
N TYR A 221 4.03 -1.19 -9.75
CA TYR A 221 5.40 -1.58 -9.49
C TYR A 221 6.23 -1.63 -10.77
N LEU A 222 5.74 -2.27 -11.83
CA LEU A 222 6.48 -2.48 -13.08
C LEU A 222 6.41 -1.28 -14.03
N HIS A 223 5.36 -0.46 -13.96
CA HIS A 223 5.12 0.67 -14.86
C HIS A 223 4.78 1.95 -14.08
N PRO A 224 5.73 2.46 -13.26
CA PRO A 224 5.52 3.72 -12.55
C PRO A 224 5.37 4.86 -13.57
N LYS A 225 4.29 5.66 -13.46
CA LYS A 225 3.96 6.74 -14.41
C LYS A 225 4.56 8.08 -14.04
N THR A 226 4.88 8.29 -12.75
CA THR A 226 5.44 9.54 -12.26
C THR A 226 6.79 9.32 -11.58
N SER A 227 7.61 10.33 -11.58
CA SER A 227 8.88 10.39 -10.85
C SER A 227 8.69 10.00 -9.37
N PHE A 228 7.61 10.52 -8.76
CA PHE A 228 7.29 10.18 -7.38
C PHE A 228 7.02 8.68 -7.22
N THR A 229 6.15 8.10 -8.05
CA THR A 229 5.81 6.67 -7.97
C THR A 229 7.06 5.79 -8.14
N ALA A 230 7.92 6.09 -9.12
CA ALA A 230 9.14 5.33 -9.36
C ALA A 230 10.09 5.32 -8.16
N LYS A 231 10.23 6.46 -7.48
CA LYS A 231 11.08 6.61 -6.30
C LYS A 231 10.44 6.08 -5.02
N PHE A 232 9.12 6.21 -4.90
CA PHE A 232 8.38 5.89 -3.68
C PHE A 232 8.13 4.38 -3.54
N ILE A 233 7.78 3.69 -4.64
CA ILE A 233 7.48 2.25 -4.59
C ILE A 233 8.76 1.42 -4.68
N GLY A 234 8.92 0.48 -3.75
CA GLY A 234 10.08 -0.41 -3.66
C GLY A 234 11.29 0.23 -2.96
N LYS A 235 12.36 -0.54 -2.84
CA LYS A 235 13.62 -0.13 -2.16
C LYS A 235 14.66 0.35 -3.17
N SER A 236 14.28 1.29 -4.03
CA SER A 236 15.08 1.72 -5.17
C SER A 236 16.36 2.49 -4.79
N SER A 237 17.35 2.48 -5.67
CA SER A 237 18.47 3.42 -5.72
C SER A 237 18.17 4.50 -6.75
N VAL A 238 18.46 5.75 -6.42
CA VAL A 238 18.32 6.89 -7.35
C VAL A 238 19.71 7.43 -7.66
N ILE A 239 20.06 7.49 -8.94
CA ILE A 239 21.37 7.93 -9.41
C ILE A 239 21.22 8.92 -10.57
N THR A 240 22.14 9.87 -10.66
CA THR A 240 22.20 10.90 -11.72
C THR A 240 23.14 10.52 -12.85
N ASP A 241 24.29 9.91 -12.53
CA ASP A 241 25.36 9.61 -13.50
C ASP A 241 25.22 8.20 -14.07
N TYR A 242 24.01 7.76 -14.41
CA TYR A 242 23.74 6.40 -14.86
C TYR A 242 24.37 6.02 -16.20
N GLY A 243 24.82 6.99 -16.99
CA GLY A 243 25.62 6.76 -18.18
C GLY A 243 27.01 6.14 -17.92
N LYS A 244 27.47 6.08 -16.65
CA LYS A 244 28.65 5.32 -16.25
C LYS A 244 28.39 3.81 -16.21
N LEU A 245 27.12 3.41 -16.13
CA LEU A 245 26.74 2.00 -16.10
C LEU A 245 26.80 1.39 -17.51
N LYS A 246 27.35 0.21 -17.60
CA LYS A 246 27.44 -0.55 -18.87
C LYS A 246 26.06 -0.86 -19.42
N GLY A 247 25.90 -0.66 -20.72
CA GLY A 247 24.65 -0.91 -21.43
C GLY A 247 23.58 0.18 -21.29
N PHE A 248 23.91 1.32 -20.68
CA PHE A 248 23.03 2.48 -20.61
C PHE A 248 23.71 3.73 -21.13
N ASN A 249 22.97 4.57 -21.82
CA ASN A 249 23.43 5.86 -22.31
C ASN A 249 22.85 6.98 -21.46
N ASP A 250 23.67 7.99 -21.17
CA ASP A 250 23.21 9.22 -20.54
C ASP A 250 22.30 9.98 -21.51
N GLU A 251 21.11 10.34 -21.05
CA GLU A 251 20.14 11.10 -21.85
C GLU A 251 20.18 12.62 -21.61
N GLY A 252 21.18 13.08 -20.86
CA GLY A 252 21.51 14.51 -20.66
C GLY A 252 21.11 15.07 -19.30
N GLU A 253 21.42 16.35 -19.11
CA GLU A 253 21.18 17.05 -17.84
C GLU A 253 19.72 17.00 -17.38
N GLY A 254 19.52 16.81 -16.09
CA GLY A 254 18.19 16.80 -15.46
C GLY A 254 17.48 15.46 -15.53
N THR A 255 18.17 14.39 -16.00
CA THR A 255 17.66 13.02 -15.93
C THR A 255 18.23 12.27 -14.72
N GLU A 256 17.42 11.39 -14.14
CA GLU A 256 17.81 10.50 -13.05
C GLU A 256 17.41 9.06 -13.39
N ALA A 257 18.18 8.10 -12.91
CA ALA A 257 17.78 6.70 -13.01
C ALA A 257 17.35 6.14 -11.65
N VAL A 258 16.30 5.34 -11.68
CA VAL A 258 15.82 4.54 -10.54
C VAL A 258 16.12 3.07 -10.84
N ILE A 259 16.90 2.45 -9.96
CA ILE A 259 17.30 1.04 -10.06
C ILE A 259 16.70 0.29 -8.87
N ARG A 260 15.98 -0.79 -9.16
CA ARG A 260 15.43 -1.67 -8.13
C ARG A 260 16.39 -2.80 -7.82
N PRO A 261 16.48 -3.26 -6.57
CA PRO A 261 17.40 -4.33 -6.17
C PRO A 261 17.22 -5.62 -6.96
N GLU A 262 16.01 -5.96 -7.37
CA GLU A 262 15.69 -7.16 -8.15
C GLU A 262 16.13 -7.06 -9.62
N PHE A 263 16.45 -5.87 -10.11
CA PHE A 263 17.01 -5.68 -11.46
C PHE A 263 18.53 -5.82 -11.50
N VAL A 264 19.15 -6.08 -10.36
CA VAL A 264 20.60 -6.25 -10.22
C VAL A 264 20.92 -7.71 -9.94
N GLU A 265 21.49 -8.40 -10.94
CA GLU A 265 22.02 -9.75 -10.77
C GLU A 265 23.42 -9.66 -10.17
N LEU A 266 23.67 -10.40 -9.09
CA LEU A 266 24.98 -10.50 -8.44
C LEU A 266 25.62 -11.84 -8.75
N LEU A 267 26.87 -11.81 -9.22
CA LEU A 267 27.71 -12.98 -9.38
C LEU A 267 28.87 -12.92 -8.39
N THR A 268 29.14 -14.05 -7.75
CA THR A 268 30.38 -14.25 -7.01
C THR A 268 31.55 -14.46 -7.97
N ASN A 269 32.77 -14.17 -7.53
CA ASN A 269 33.99 -14.22 -8.37
C ASN A 269 34.26 -15.58 -9.04
N ASP A 270 33.68 -16.67 -8.55
CA ASP A 270 33.84 -18.01 -9.07
C ASP A 270 32.85 -18.37 -10.19
N SER A 271 31.95 -17.45 -10.56
CA SER A 271 30.96 -17.70 -11.60
C SER A 271 31.59 -17.69 -13.02
N PRO A 272 31.27 -18.65 -13.87
CA PRO A 272 31.75 -18.68 -15.28
C PRO A 272 31.34 -17.41 -16.08
N LYS A 273 30.24 -16.80 -15.72
CA LYS A 273 29.75 -15.53 -16.31
C LYS A 273 30.57 -14.30 -15.89
N GLY A 274 31.43 -14.41 -14.87
CA GLY A 274 32.18 -13.27 -14.33
C GLY A 274 33.20 -12.65 -15.32
N ASN A 275 33.51 -13.30 -16.43
CA ASN A 275 34.36 -12.78 -17.50
C ASN A 275 33.61 -12.05 -18.61
N ASP A 276 32.28 -11.97 -18.53
CA ASP A 276 31.47 -11.23 -19.50
C ASP A 276 31.69 -9.71 -19.31
N PRO A 277 32.11 -8.98 -20.35
CA PRO A 277 32.40 -7.56 -20.26
C PRO A 277 31.19 -6.69 -19.96
N SER A 278 29.95 -7.22 -20.08
CA SER A 278 28.72 -6.50 -19.75
C SER A 278 28.49 -6.36 -18.26
N TYR A 279 29.16 -7.17 -17.42
CA TYR A 279 29.08 -7.05 -15.97
C TYR A 279 29.95 -5.93 -15.43
N GLU A 280 29.43 -5.20 -14.45
CA GLU A 280 30.12 -4.20 -13.68
C GLU A 280 31.07 -4.82 -12.65
N ASP A 281 32.21 -4.17 -12.43
CA ASP A 281 33.04 -4.41 -11.27
C ASP A 281 32.46 -3.64 -10.08
N ALA A 282 32.00 -4.35 -9.08
CA ALA A 282 31.36 -3.75 -7.92
C ALA A 282 32.10 -4.12 -6.63
N MET A 283 32.14 -3.20 -5.68
CA MET A 283 32.60 -3.45 -4.33
C MET A 283 31.42 -3.42 -3.37
N VAL A 284 31.32 -4.44 -2.53
CA VAL A 284 30.33 -4.47 -1.46
C VAL A 284 30.68 -3.42 -0.39
N GLU A 285 29.81 -2.47 -0.20
CA GLU A 285 29.95 -1.47 0.86
C GLU A 285 29.30 -1.96 2.15
N GLN A 286 28.11 -2.52 2.03
CA GLN A 286 27.33 -3.03 3.15
C GLN A 286 26.53 -4.26 2.74
N SER A 287 26.38 -5.21 3.65
CA SER A 287 25.51 -6.38 3.50
C SER A 287 24.69 -6.58 4.76
N ILE A 288 23.37 -6.63 4.63
CA ILE A 288 22.43 -6.75 5.74
C ILE A 288 21.60 -8.01 5.55
N PHE A 289 21.65 -8.94 6.49
CA PHE A 289 20.80 -10.13 6.49
C PHE A 289 19.34 -9.76 6.80
N ARG A 290 18.41 -10.19 5.94
CA ARG A 290 16.97 -9.91 6.04
C ARG A 290 16.13 -11.13 6.42
N GLY A 291 16.76 -12.29 6.64
CA GLY A 291 16.10 -13.54 6.99
C GLY A 291 16.07 -14.53 5.82
N ASP A 292 15.62 -14.13 4.68
CA ASP A 292 15.50 -14.93 3.43
C ASP A 292 16.56 -14.58 2.37
N SER A 293 17.19 -13.42 2.49
CA SER A 293 18.16 -12.87 1.55
C SER A 293 19.13 -11.92 2.25
N PHE A 294 20.14 -11.45 1.54
CA PHE A 294 20.98 -10.32 1.95
C PHE A 294 20.64 -9.11 1.08
N GLU A 295 20.32 -7.98 1.71
CA GLU A 295 20.27 -6.67 1.07
C GLU A 295 21.69 -6.12 1.02
N VAL A 296 22.20 -5.85 -0.17
CA VAL A 296 23.59 -5.44 -0.41
C VAL A 296 23.61 -4.04 -1.00
N ILE A 297 24.48 -3.19 -0.48
CA ILE A 297 24.80 -1.90 -1.08
C ILE A 297 26.14 -2.06 -1.80
N LEU A 298 26.13 -1.82 -3.09
CA LEU A 298 27.28 -1.89 -3.98
C LEU A 298 27.80 -0.49 -4.29
N ASP A 299 29.11 -0.37 -4.37
CA ASP A 299 29.78 0.76 -5.01
C ASP A 299 30.21 0.32 -6.42
N ILE A 300 29.68 0.97 -7.44
CA ILE A 300 30.02 0.81 -8.84
C ILE A 300 30.49 2.18 -9.34
N ASP A 301 31.79 2.39 -9.45
CA ASP A 301 32.39 3.65 -9.91
C ASP A 301 31.86 4.90 -9.14
N GLY A 302 31.68 4.75 -7.82
CA GLY A 302 31.12 5.78 -6.94
C GLY A 302 29.60 5.86 -6.90
N LEU A 303 28.90 5.04 -7.68
CA LEU A 303 27.43 4.93 -7.65
C LEU A 303 27.00 3.92 -6.59
N LYS A 304 26.07 4.30 -5.71
CA LYS A 304 25.56 3.44 -4.64
C LYS A 304 24.29 2.74 -5.12
N ILE A 305 24.39 1.44 -5.37
CA ILE A 305 23.31 0.64 -5.93
C ILE A 305 22.93 -0.48 -4.96
N LYS A 306 21.65 -0.58 -4.65
CA LYS A 306 21.09 -1.68 -3.85
C LYS A 306 20.87 -2.90 -4.73
N ALA A 307 21.17 -4.07 -4.18
CA ALA A 307 20.93 -5.37 -4.81
C ALA A 307 20.45 -6.38 -3.77
N ASN A 308 19.80 -7.43 -4.21
CA ASN A 308 19.45 -8.58 -3.39
C ASN A 308 20.39 -9.75 -3.71
N SER A 309 20.98 -10.37 -2.68
CA SER A 309 21.77 -11.60 -2.82
C SER A 309 21.04 -12.75 -2.14
N PRO A 310 20.72 -13.84 -2.87
CA PRO A 310 20.12 -15.03 -2.29
C PRO A 310 21.05 -15.68 -1.25
N LEU A 311 20.48 -16.40 -0.26
CA LEU A 311 21.25 -17.09 0.78
C LEU A 311 22.26 -18.10 0.23
N VAL A 312 21.98 -18.69 -0.91
CA VAL A 312 22.86 -19.67 -1.55
C VAL A 312 24.25 -19.10 -1.92
N ASN A 313 24.34 -17.78 -2.11
CA ASN A 313 25.60 -17.10 -2.41
C ASN A 313 26.48 -16.89 -1.15
N GLY A 314 25.92 -17.19 0.03
CA GLY A 314 26.59 -16.94 1.30
C GLY A 314 26.62 -15.45 1.68
N PRO A 315 27.13 -15.13 2.88
CA PRO A 315 27.23 -13.77 3.37
C PRO A 315 28.37 -13.03 2.65
N LEU A 316 28.04 -11.92 2.01
CA LEU A 316 29.01 -10.95 1.49
C LEU A 316 29.49 -10.01 2.62
N LYS A 317 30.74 -9.57 2.55
CA LYS A 317 31.35 -8.64 3.52
C LYS A 317 31.71 -7.31 2.86
N SER A 318 31.74 -6.27 3.64
CA SER A 318 32.28 -4.98 3.17
C SER A 318 33.71 -5.16 2.66
N GLY A 319 34.00 -4.65 1.48
CA GLY A 319 35.26 -4.79 0.78
C GLY A 319 35.33 -5.99 -0.19
N ASP A 320 34.35 -6.88 -0.17
CA ASP A 320 34.31 -7.98 -1.16
C ASP A 320 34.07 -7.42 -2.57
N ARG A 321 34.78 -7.99 -3.54
CA ARG A 321 34.58 -7.67 -4.96
C ARG A 321 33.60 -8.65 -5.56
N VAL A 322 32.62 -8.13 -6.27
CA VAL A 322 31.58 -8.92 -6.94
C VAL A 322 31.36 -8.39 -8.37
N LYS A 323 30.75 -9.19 -9.20
CA LYS A 323 30.27 -8.75 -10.50
C LYS A 323 28.77 -8.48 -10.40
N ALA A 324 28.33 -7.34 -10.95
CA ALA A 324 26.93 -6.93 -10.96
C ALA A 324 26.46 -6.71 -12.40
N PHE A 325 25.29 -7.22 -12.76
CA PHE A 325 24.65 -6.94 -14.02
C PHE A 325 23.32 -6.23 -13.75
N ILE A 326 23.12 -5.07 -14.38
CA ILE A 326 21.89 -4.28 -14.22
C ILE A 326 21.02 -4.56 -15.44
N ASN A 327 19.93 -5.29 -15.26
CA ASN A 327 19.03 -5.71 -16.34
C ASN A 327 18.28 -4.54 -16.97
N MET A 328 17.81 -3.63 -16.14
CA MET A 328 17.03 -2.46 -16.57
C MET A 328 17.02 -1.34 -15.51
N ILE A 329 16.66 -0.15 -15.95
CA ILE A 329 16.50 1.03 -15.11
C ILE A 329 15.22 1.75 -15.50
N TYR A 330 14.67 2.57 -14.60
CA TYR A 330 13.69 3.59 -14.98
C TYR A 330 14.42 4.92 -15.11
N ILE A 331 14.23 5.61 -16.22
CA ILE A 331 14.72 6.98 -16.42
C ILE A 331 13.60 7.93 -16.10
N ILE A 332 13.93 8.96 -15.31
CA ILE A 332 13.06 10.05 -14.93
C ILE A 332 13.50 11.30 -15.69
N ARG A 333 12.57 11.92 -16.40
CA ARG A 333 12.75 13.22 -17.06
C ARG A 333 11.58 14.14 -16.68
N GLY A 334 11.83 15.05 -15.71
CA GLY A 334 10.76 15.87 -15.13
C GLY A 334 9.71 15.02 -14.41
N GLU A 335 8.47 15.05 -14.86
CA GLU A 335 7.37 14.26 -14.29
C GLU A 335 7.23 12.87 -14.94
N GLU A 336 7.83 12.64 -16.08
CA GLU A 336 7.71 11.41 -16.86
C GLU A 336 8.72 10.35 -16.42
N THR A 337 8.30 9.09 -16.51
CA THR A 337 9.14 7.92 -16.20
C THR A 337 8.97 6.88 -17.30
N TYR A 338 10.07 6.31 -17.76
CA TYR A 338 10.07 5.22 -18.74
C TYR A 338 11.17 4.21 -18.45
N GLN A 339 10.94 3.00 -18.88
CA GLN A 339 11.83 1.86 -18.65
C GLN A 339 12.87 1.73 -19.78
N VAL A 340 14.13 1.51 -19.42
CA VAL A 340 15.23 1.24 -20.35
C VAL A 340 15.89 -0.08 -19.96
N LYS A 341 15.92 -1.03 -20.90
CA LYS A 341 16.63 -2.29 -20.74
C LYS A 341 18.12 -2.12 -21.06
N ASN A 342 18.98 -2.92 -20.42
CA ASN A 342 20.39 -2.96 -20.74
C ASN A 342 20.60 -3.38 -22.19
N SER A 343 21.38 -2.62 -22.95
CA SER A 343 21.62 -2.87 -24.37
C SER A 343 22.43 -4.15 -24.66
N SER A 344 23.02 -4.77 -23.64
CA SER A 344 23.72 -6.06 -23.74
C SER A 344 22.77 -7.25 -23.60
N LEU A 345 21.48 -7.05 -23.35
CA LEU A 345 20.47 -8.11 -23.35
C LEU A 345 20.07 -8.42 -24.79
N ASP A 346 20.34 -9.63 -25.26
CA ASP A 346 19.79 -10.13 -26.51
C ASP A 346 18.26 -10.22 -26.42
N ASP A 347 17.54 -9.82 -27.48
CA ASP A 347 16.07 -9.91 -27.57
C ASP A 347 15.52 -11.33 -27.35
N SER A 348 16.37 -12.36 -27.47
CA SER A 348 16.05 -13.77 -27.23
C SER A 348 16.01 -14.17 -25.74
N ASN A 349 16.55 -13.37 -24.83
CA ASN A 349 16.66 -13.64 -23.38
C ASN A 349 15.68 -12.85 -22.51
N THR A 350 14.47 -12.63 -23.00
CA THR A 350 13.41 -12.01 -22.19
C THR A 350 12.91 -13.04 -21.16
N TYR A 351 13.58 -13.16 -20.04
CA TYR A 351 13.01 -13.81 -18.86
C TYR A 351 11.97 -12.84 -18.27
N PHE A 352 10.71 -13.22 -18.39
CA PHE A 352 9.65 -12.61 -17.59
C PHE A 352 9.92 -12.95 -16.12
N ILE A 353 10.06 -11.93 -15.28
CA ILE A 353 10.05 -12.05 -13.83
C ILE A 353 8.58 -12.15 -13.38
#